data_d41f3ebe972353cdac5575011f1ec999
#
_entry.id   d41f3ebe972353cdac5575011f1ec999
#
_cell.length_a   1.000
_cell.length_b   1.000
_cell.length_c   1.000
_cell.angle_alpha   90.00
_cell.angle_beta   90.00
_cell.angle_gamma   90.00
#
_symmetry.space_group_name_H-M   'P 1'
#
loop_
_entity.id
_entity.type
_entity.pdbx_description
1 polymer ?
#
loop_
_entity_poly.entity_id
_entity_poly.type
_entity_poly.pdbx_seq_one_letter_code
_entity_poly.pdbx_strand_id
1 'polypeptide(L)'
;MYSNIFDTHSHYDDKWFDSDRTELLGSLKEKGVINVVSCGCDLKSSRDNMALAEKYDYIYFAAGFHPENLEGAKLSDIDEIEKMASHEKCVAIGEIGLDYHWMASPKEVQKEFFEAQIELSKKLGLPIIVHDREAHGDTLDLLRRTKPQGILHCFSGSKEMAQEIIRLGMYIGLNGVTTFKNARKSLETARSIPIERLVLETDCPYLAPTPVRGTRNDSSNIPYIAEVLAKELGVTAQELLDITAQNAKRVYRL
;
A
#
# COMPACT_ATOMS: atom_id res chain seq x y z
N MET A 1 -8.34 -4.22 -23.67
CA MET A 1 -7.43 -4.64 -22.57
C MET A 1 -6.89 -3.37 -21.96
N TYR A 2 -6.89 -3.26 -20.63
CA TYR A 2 -6.32 -2.11 -19.92
C TYR A 2 -4.79 -2.18 -19.90
N SER A 3 -4.15 -1.02 -19.73
CA SER A 3 -2.69 -0.87 -19.62
C SER A 3 -2.34 0.10 -18.49
N ASN A 4 -1.05 0.27 -18.24
CA ASN A 4 -0.54 1.17 -17.20
C ASN A 4 -1.09 0.85 -15.79
N ILE A 5 -1.33 -0.43 -15.48
CA ILE A 5 -1.76 -0.86 -14.16
C ILE A 5 -0.55 -0.80 -13.23
N PHE A 6 -0.61 0.03 -12.20
CA PHE A 6 0.38 0.08 -11.14
C PHE A 6 -0.29 -0.34 -9.82
N ASP A 7 0.15 -1.45 -9.24
CA ASP A 7 -0.29 -1.91 -7.93
C ASP A 7 0.63 -1.33 -6.84
N THR A 8 0.13 -0.39 -6.07
CA THR A 8 0.95 0.31 -5.07
C THR A 8 1.09 -0.43 -3.74
N HIS A 9 0.33 -1.50 -3.53
CA HIS A 9 0.40 -2.29 -2.29
C HIS A 9 -0.09 -3.72 -2.51
N SER A 10 0.78 -4.68 -2.26
CA SER A 10 0.52 -6.12 -2.42
C SER A 10 1.40 -6.94 -1.48
N HIS A 11 1.09 -8.24 -1.29
CA HIS A 11 1.86 -9.18 -0.47
C HIS A 11 2.12 -10.46 -1.28
N TYR A 12 2.95 -10.37 -2.31
CA TYR A 12 3.27 -11.52 -3.15
C TYR A 12 4.19 -12.56 -2.48
N ASP A 13 4.75 -12.27 -1.32
CA ASP A 13 5.43 -13.24 -0.44
C ASP A 13 4.46 -14.16 0.31
N ASP A 14 3.16 -13.82 0.40
CA ASP A 14 2.17 -14.62 1.11
C ASP A 14 2.07 -16.06 0.57
N LYS A 15 1.91 -17.01 1.50
CA LYS A 15 1.79 -18.47 1.22
C LYS A 15 0.65 -18.84 0.25
N TRP A 16 -0.37 -18.00 0.11
CA TRP A 16 -1.45 -18.22 -0.86
C TRP A 16 -0.94 -18.25 -2.30
N PHE A 17 0.24 -17.70 -2.56
CA PHE A 17 0.88 -17.72 -3.88
C PHE A 17 1.89 -18.84 -4.06
N ASP A 18 2.23 -19.63 -3.03
CA ASP A 18 3.32 -20.62 -3.09
C ASP A 18 3.21 -21.60 -4.26
N SER A 19 1.98 -22.03 -4.60
CA SER A 19 1.74 -23.01 -5.64
C SER A 19 1.97 -22.52 -7.07
N ASP A 20 1.81 -21.21 -7.32
CA ASP A 20 1.79 -20.64 -8.70
C ASP A 20 2.41 -19.23 -8.79
N ARG A 21 3.07 -18.76 -7.74
CA ARG A 21 3.68 -17.40 -7.68
C ARG A 21 4.52 -17.07 -8.93
N THR A 22 5.34 -18.02 -9.36
CA THR A 22 6.24 -17.79 -10.50
C THR A 22 5.45 -17.65 -11.82
N GLU A 23 4.45 -18.47 -12.03
CA GLU A 23 3.58 -18.42 -13.22
C GLU A 23 2.75 -17.13 -13.21
N LEU A 24 2.11 -16.83 -12.09
CA LEU A 24 1.29 -15.63 -11.93
C LEU A 24 2.13 -14.36 -12.18
N LEU A 25 3.23 -14.18 -11.48
CA LEU A 25 4.09 -13.01 -11.67
C LEU A 25 4.68 -12.93 -13.08
N GLY A 26 4.98 -14.07 -13.71
CA GLY A 26 5.42 -14.10 -15.11
C GLY A 26 4.36 -13.59 -16.09
N SER A 27 3.07 -13.70 -15.76
CA SER A 27 1.94 -13.35 -16.64
C SER A 27 1.41 -11.92 -16.48
N LEU A 28 1.71 -11.21 -15.37
CA LEU A 28 1.07 -9.93 -15.04
C LEU A 28 1.35 -8.83 -16.08
N LYS A 29 2.55 -8.79 -16.67
CA LYS A 29 2.88 -7.82 -17.73
C LYS A 29 1.97 -7.95 -18.94
N GLU A 30 1.65 -9.18 -19.34
CA GLU A 30 0.74 -9.44 -20.46
C GLU A 30 -0.70 -8.99 -20.17
N LYS A 31 -1.05 -8.86 -18.89
CA LYS A 31 -2.34 -8.35 -18.41
C LYS A 31 -2.35 -6.83 -18.23
N GLY A 32 -1.26 -6.13 -18.62
CA GLY A 32 -1.17 -4.67 -18.55
C GLY A 32 -0.61 -4.10 -17.26
N VAL A 33 -0.13 -4.95 -16.33
CA VAL A 33 0.54 -4.51 -15.11
C VAL A 33 1.95 -4.06 -15.45
N ILE A 34 2.26 -2.80 -15.15
CA ILE A 34 3.56 -2.19 -15.43
C ILE A 34 4.49 -2.18 -14.23
N ASN A 35 3.95 -2.01 -13.04
CA ASN A 35 4.71 -2.02 -11.79
C ASN A 35 3.88 -2.57 -10.63
N VAL A 36 4.56 -3.16 -9.68
CA VAL A 36 4.02 -3.68 -8.42
C VAL A 36 4.96 -3.29 -7.28
N VAL A 37 4.40 -2.86 -6.14
CA VAL A 37 5.13 -2.75 -4.88
C VAL A 37 4.63 -3.85 -3.94
N SER A 38 5.53 -4.79 -3.59
CA SER A 38 5.24 -5.86 -2.64
C SER A 38 5.78 -5.48 -1.27
N CYS A 39 4.92 -5.50 -0.25
CA CYS A 39 5.18 -4.89 1.05
C CYS A 39 5.59 -5.92 2.09
N GLY A 40 6.71 -5.67 2.77
CA GLY A 40 7.14 -6.47 3.91
C GLY A 40 6.36 -6.14 5.17
N CYS A 41 6.10 -7.17 5.99
CA CYS A 41 5.41 -7.03 7.28
C CYS A 41 6.32 -7.33 8.48
N ASP A 42 7.49 -7.92 8.23
CA ASP A 42 8.55 -8.23 9.19
C ASP A 42 9.89 -8.44 8.44
N LEU A 43 10.94 -8.83 9.15
CA LEU A 43 12.25 -9.07 8.54
C LEU A 43 12.25 -10.18 7.50
N LYS A 44 11.49 -11.24 7.73
CA LYS A 44 11.40 -12.38 6.79
C LYS A 44 10.65 -11.96 5.53
N SER A 45 9.47 -11.42 5.70
CA SER A 45 8.62 -10.92 4.62
C SER A 45 9.35 -9.85 3.78
N SER A 46 10.05 -8.91 4.42
CA SER A 46 10.86 -7.90 3.72
C SER A 46 11.97 -8.53 2.87
N ARG A 47 12.67 -9.56 3.36
CA ARG A 47 13.69 -10.29 2.57
C ARG A 47 13.06 -11.06 1.41
N ASP A 48 11.92 -11.72 1.63
CA ASP A 48 11.23 -12.46 0.59
C ASP A 48 10.77 -11.53 -0.54
N ASN A 49 10.24 -10.35 -0.20
CA ASN A 49 9.84 -9.32 -1.17
C ASN A 49 11.04 -8.69 -1.89
N MET A 50 12.17 -8.48 -1.22
CA MET A 50 13.43 -8.07 -1.86
C MET A 50 13.86 -9.10 -2.92
N ALA A 51 13.83 -10.39 -2.61
CA ALA A 51 14.17 -11.46 -3.56
C ALA A 51 13.20 -11.50 -4.76
N LEU A 52 11.91 -11.21 -4.57
CA LEU A 52 10.97 -11.06 -5.68
C LEU A 52 11.31 -9.85 -6.55
N ALA A 53 11.66 -8.73 -5.96
CA ALA A 53 12.06 -7.54 -6.68
C ALA A 53 13.36 -7.76 -7.49
N GLU A 54 14.32 -8.50 -6.98
CA GLU A 54 15.54 -8.88 -7.70
C GLU A 54 15.23 -9.76 -8.93
N LYS A 55 14.23 -10.64 -8.82
CA LYS A 55 13.86 -11.59 -9.88
C LYS A 55 13.05 -10.97 -11.02
N TYR A 56 12.20 -9.96 -10.72
CA TYR A 56 11.29 -9.36 -11.68
C TYR A 56 11.56 -7.86 -11.82
N ASP A 57 11.82 -7.39 -13.04
CA ASP A 57 12.20 -6.01 -13.36
C ASP A 57 11.13 -4.97 -12.98
N TYR A 58 9.84 -5.33 -13.02
CA TYR A 58 8.69 -4.47 -12.74
C TYR A 58 8.21 -4.54 -11.28
N ILE A 59 8.81 -5.40 -10.44
CA ILE A 59 8.49 -5.51 -9.02
C ILE A 59 9.50 -4.68 -8.22
N TYR A 60 8.96 -3.87 -7.34
CA TYR A 60 9.63 -3.13 -6.28
C TYR A 60 9.16 -3.65 -4.93
N PHE A 61 9.83 -3.27 -3.87
CA PHE A 61 9.41 -3.66 -2.53
C PHE A 61 9.44 -2.52 -1.54
N ALA A 62 8.68 -2.68 -0.46
CA ALA A 62 8.79 -1.90 0.75
C ALA A 62 9.25 -2.80 1.89
N ALA A 63 10.05 -2.28 2.81
CA ALA A 63 10.52 -3.02 3.97
C ALA A 63 10.06 -2.35 5.25
N GLY A 64 9.54 -3.13 6.21
CA GLY A 64 9.04 -2.59 7.46
C GLY A 64 8.50 -3.65 8.40
N PHE A 65 8.06 -3.19 9.58
CA PHE A 65 7.35 -3.98 10.58
C PHE A 65 5.91 -3.52 10.66
N HIS A 66 4.99 -4.39 10.27
CA HIS A 66 3.56 -4.20 10.41
C HIS A 66 3.14 -4.29 11.89
N PRO A 67 2.16 -3.53 12.37
CA PRO A 67 1.73 -3.54 13.77
C PRO A 67 1.26 -4.90 14.29
N GLU A 68 0.84 -5.81 13.42
CA GLU A 68 0.46 -7.17 13.80
C GLU A 68 1.67 -8.12 13.94
N ASN A 69 2.87 -7.74 13.46
CA ASN A 69 4.06 -8.59 13.41
C ASN A 69 5.16 -8.14 14.40
N LEU A 70 4.79 -7.46 15.49
CA LEU A 70 5.76 -6.94 16.47
C LEU A 70 6.09 -7.91 17.60
N GLU A 71 5.44 -9.08 17.68
CA GLU A 71 5.74 -10.06 18.71
C GLU A 71 7.21 -10.52 18.61
N GLY A 72 7.98 -10.31 19.67
CA GLY A 72 9.40 -10.67 19.72
C GLY A 72 10.33 -9.70 18.95
N ALA A 73 9.82 -8.75 18.18
CA ALA A 73 10.62 -7.75 17.50
C ALA A 73 11.20 -6.74 18.52
N LYS A 74 12.38 -6.23 18.20
CA LYS A 74 13.07 -5.18 18.98
C LYS A 74 13.28 -3.95 18.11
N LEU A 75 13.31 -2.78 18.69
CA LEU A 75 13.62 -1.55 17.96
C LEU A 75 14.97 -1.60 17.23
N SER A 76 15.96 -2.34 17.78
CA SER A 76 17.24 -2.59 17.10
C SER A 76 17.10 -3.37 15.79
N ASP A 77 16.01 -4.09 15.57
CA ASP A 77 15.80 -4.85 14.34
C ASP A 77 15.47 -3.92 13.16
N ILE A 78 15.14 -2.65 13.44
CA ILE A 78 14.98 -1.59 12.42
C ILE A 78 16.31 -1.34 11.66
N ASP A 79 17.46 -1.63 12.28
CA ASP A 79 18.75 -1.56 11.60
C ASP A 79 18.84 -2.57 10.42
N GLU A 80 18.16 -3.71 10.52
CA GLU A 80 18.08 -4.68 9.41
C GLU A 80 17.12 -4.18 8.31
N ILE A 81 16.03 -3.50 8.67
CA ILE A 81 15.17 -2.80 7.70
C ILE A 81 15.97 -1.72 6.96
N GLU A 82 16.80 -0.94 7.67
CA GLU A 82 17.65 0.07 7.05
C GLU A 82 18.60 -0.52 6.00
N LYS A 83 19.21 -1.68 6.32
CA LYS A 83 20.09 -2.37 5.36
C LYS A 83 19.34 -2.80 4.09
N MET A 84 18.16 -3.39 4.24
CA MET A 84 17.33 -3.79 3.10
C MET A 84 16.82 -2.58 2.32
N ALA A 85 16.49 -1.48 3.01
CA ALA A 85 16.03 -0.24 2.38
C ALA A 85 17.13 0.48 1.58
N SER A 86 18.38 0.08 1.72
CA SER A 86 19.49 0.57 0.88
C SER A 86 19.53 -0.08 -0.50
N HIS A 87 18.70 -1.11 -0.76
CA HIS A 87 18.61 -1.75 -2.07
C HIS A 87 17.89 -0.83 -3.07
N GLU A 88 18.39 -0.74 -4.32
CA GLU A 88 17.85 0.17 -5.35
C GLU A 88 16.35 -0.02 -5.68
N LYS A 89 15.82 -1.22 -5.46
CA LYS A 89 14.40 -1.53 -5.67
C LYS A 89 13.55 -1.38 -4.41
N CYS A 90 14.11 -0.96 -3.28
CA CYS A 90 13.33 -0.56 -2.12
C CYS A 90 12.78 0.86 -2.34
N VAL A 91 11.47 0.99 -2.46
CA VAL A 91 10.84 2.27 -2.81
C VAL A 91 10.10 2.93 -1.65
N ALA A 92 9.96 2.25 -0.53
CA ALA A 92 9.28 2.79 0.66
C ALA A 92 9.71 2.06 1.94
N ILE A 93 9.52 2.72 3.09
CA ILE A 93 9.46 2.05 4.38
C ILE A 93 8.00 1.67 4.63
N GLY A 94 7.73 0.39 4.72
CA GLY A 94 6.36 -0.15 4.84
C GLY A 94 6.32 -1.67 4.68
N GLU A 95 5.25 -2.26 5.14
CA GLU A 95 4.05 -1.67 5.69
C GLU A 95 4.27 -1.35 7.19
N ILE A 96 3.91 -0.14 7.61
CA ILE A 96 4.08 0.33 8.99
C ILE A 96 2.79 1.04 9.45
N GLY A 97 2.55 1.15 10.74
CA GLY A 97 1.36 1.88 11.19
C GLY A 97 0.76 1.34 12.48
N LEU A 98 -0.57 1.47 12.60
CA LEU A 98 -1.32 1.10 13.80
C LEU A 98 -2.53 0.22 13.45
N ASP A 99 -2.72 -0.87 14.21
CA ASP A 99 -3.90 -1.73 14.16
C ASP A 99 -4.48 -1.90 15.57
N TYR A 100 -5.64 -1.28 15.80
CA TYR A 100 -6.35 -1.40 17.07
C TYR A 100 -7.53 -2.38 16.99
N HIS A 101 -7.73 -3.00 15.85
CA HIS A 101 -8.73 -4.04 15.67
C HIS A 101 -8.23 -5.39 16.19
N TRP A 102 -7.08 -5.84 15.68
CA TRP A 102 -6.50 -7.12 16.08
C TRP A 102 -5.72 -7.06 17.38
N MET A 103 -5.14 -5.91 17.69
CA MET A 103 -4.38 -5.69 18.93
C MET A 103 -3.32 -6.77 19.18
N ALA A 104 -2.64 -7.23 18.12
CA ALA A 104 -1.57 -8.23 18.21
C ALA A 104 -0.39 -7.76 19.09
N SER A 105 -0.23 -6.44 19.22
CA SER A 105 0.74 -5.81 20.12
C SER A 105 0.12 -4.64 20.86
N PRO A 106 0.63 -4.27 22.07
CA PRO A 106 0.16 -3.11 22.82
C PRO A 106 0.26 -1.82 21.99
N LYS A 107 -0.68 -0.90 22.16
CA LYS A 107 -0.73 0.38 21.43
C LYS A 107 0.56 1.17 21.51
N GLU A 108 1.17 1.22 22.69
CA GLU A 108 2.41 1.99 22.90
C GLU A 108 3.59 1.37 22.13
N VAL A 109 3.66 0.05 22.06
CA VAL A 109 4.68 -0.65 21.24
C VAL A 109 4.46 -0.37 19.77
N GLN A 110 3.20 -0.44 19.27
CA GLN A 110 2.89 -0.11 17.88
C GLN A 110 3.30 1.33 17.54
N LYS A 111 3.00 2.31 18.41
CA LYS A 111 3.37 3.72 18.23
C LYS A 111 4.88 3.91 18.19
N GLU A 112 5.61 3.26 19.09
CA GLU A 112 7.06 3.34 19.19
C GLU A 112 7.72 2.81 17.88
N PHE A 113 7.29 1.64 17.39
CA PHE A 113 7.75 1.10 16.12
C PHE A 113 7.36 1.97 14.92
N PHE A 114 6.11 2.48 14.90
CA PHE A 114 5.66 3.34 13.83
C PHE A 114 6.49 4.62 13.74
N GLU A 115 6.71 5.29 14.89
CA GLU A 115 7.52 6.52 14.95
C GLU A 115 8.99 6.27 14.53
N ALA A 116 9.61 5.20 15.04
CA ALA A 116 10.98 4.86 14.70
C ALA A 116 11.15 4.58 13.19
N GLN A 117 10.19 3.92 12.56
CA GLN A 117 10.22 3.65 11.11
C GLN A 117 9.91 4.90 10.28
N ILE A 118 9.08 5.83 10.77
CA ILE A 118 8.93 7.15 10.13
C ILE A 118 10.26 7.91 10.17
N GLU A 119 10.98 7.90 11.28
CA GLU A 119 12.29 8.56 11.35
C GLU A 119 13.32 7.90 10.42
N LEU A 120 13.29 6.56 10.29
CA LEU A 120 14.10 5.86 9.31
C LEU A 120 13.77 6.31 7.88
N SER A 121 12.48 6.40 7.53
CA SER A 121 12.05 6.84 6.20
C SER A 121 12.58 8.23 5.85
N LYS A 122 12.55 9.16 6.81
CA LYS A 122 13.10 10.52 6.63
C LYS A 122 14.62 10.50 6.46
N LYS A 123 15.34 9.71 7.26
CA LYS A 123 16.79 9.53 7.16
C LYS A 123 17.21 9.06 5.76
N LEU A 124 16.43 8.12 5.18
CA LEU A 124 16.70 7.54 3.88
C LEU A 124 16.07 8.34 2.71
N GLY A 125 15.22 9.30 3.01
CA GLY A 125 14.48 10.05 2.00
C GLY A 125 13.43 9.21 1.25
N LEU A 126 12.99 8.09 1.82
CA LEU A 126 11.97 7.20 1.25
C LEU A 126 10.57 7.59 1.75
N PRO A 127 9.51 7.41 0.95
CA PRO A 127 8.14 7.53 1.43
C PRO A 127 7.80 6.38 2.38
N ILE A 128 6.66 6.52 3.10
CA ILE A 128 6.10 5.46 3.92
C ILE A 128 4.81 4.89 3.30
N ILE A 129 4.52 3.62 3.59
CA ILE A 129 3.22 2.99 3.34
C ILE A 129 2.59 2.71 4.70
N VAL A 130 1.45 3.36 4.97
CA VAL A 130 0.83 3.40 6.31
C VAL A 130 -0.40 2.51 6.35
N HIS A 131 -0.38 1.56 7.28
CA HIS A 131 -1.54 0.81 7.75
C HIS A 131 -2.27 1.58 8.85
N ASP A 132 -3.60 1.65 8.75
CA ASP A 132 -4.43 2.29 9.76
C ASP A 132 -5.78 1.56 9.91
N ARG A 133 -5.92 0.80 10.98
CA ARG A 133 -7.17 0.09 11.27
C ARG A 133 -7.67 0.38 12.68
N GLU A 134 -8.83 1.06 12.75
CA GLU A 134 -9.45 1.50 14.02
C GLU A 134 -8.52 2.37 14.89
N ALA A 135 -7.49 2.98 14.29
CA ALA A 135 -6.46 3.78 14.95
C ALA A 135 -6.36 5.23 14.42
N HIS A 136 -7.36 5.68 13.64
CA HIS A 136 -7.34 6.94 12.87
C HIS A 136 -6.85 8.17 13.64
N GLY A 137 -7.24 8.31 14.92
CA GLY A 137 -6.84 9.45 15.75
C GLY A 137 -5.33 9.48 15.99
N ASP A 138 -4.80 8.39 16.53
CA ASP A 138 -3.37 8.29 16.85
C ASP A 138 -2.50 8.29 15.59
N THR A 139 -2.97 7.63 14.51
CA THR A 139 -2.30 7.68 13.20
C THR A 139 -2.20 9.12 12.71
N LEU A 140 -3.30 9.85 12.70
CA LEU A 140 -3.32 11.23 12.22
C LEU A 140 -2.44 12.16 13.09
N ASP A 141 -2.46 11.97 14.40
CA ASP A 141 -1.62 12.77 15.32
C ASP A 141 -0.12 12.51 15.09
N LEU A 142 0.29 11.25 14.86
CA LEU A 142 1.65 10.92 14.48
C LEU A 142 2.04 11.55 13.13
N LEU A 143 1.19 11.44 12.11
CA LEU A 143 1.45 12.02 10.79
C LEU A 143 1.53 13.55 10.81
N ARG A 144 0.69 14.24 11.60
CA ARG A 144 0.75 15.70 11.80
C ARG A 144 2.07 16.13 12.41
N ARG A 145 2.52 15.41 13.42
CA ARG A 145 3.76 15.72 14.17
C ARG A 145 5.00 15.43 13.33
N THR A 146 5.00 14.32 12.61
CA THR A 146 6.19 13.83 11.89
C THR A 146 6.26 14.28 10.43
N LYS A 147 5.12 14.58 9.78
CA LYS A 147 5.00 15.06 8.39
C LYS A 147 5.79 14.22 7.36
N PRO A 148 5.62 12.91 7.32
CA PRO A 148 6.29 12.09 6.32
C PRO A 148 5.67 12.29 4.94
N GLN A 149 6.37 11.82 3.89
CA GLN A 149 5.79 11.61 2.57
C GLN A 149 5.32 10.16 2.45
N GLY A 150 4.29 9.86 1.66
CA GLY A 150 3.88 8.47 1.46
C GLY A 150 2.42 8.29 1.13
N ILE A 151 1.95 7.08 1.40
CA ILE A 151 0.59 6.62 1.11
C ILE A 151 -0.06 6.15 2.41
N LEU A 152 -1.28 6.59 2.69
CA LEU A 152 -2.16 5.90 3.61
C LEU A 152 -2.93 4.86 2.81
N HIS A 153 -2.49 3.59 2.91
CA HIS A 153 -3.04 2.50 2.13
C HIS A 153 -4.38 2.02 2.68
N CYS A 154 -5.15 1.28 1.89
CA CYS A 154 -6.43 0.68 2.25
C CYS A 154 -7.35 1.65 3.03
N PHE A 155 -7.42 2.90 2.57
CA PHE A 155 -8.03 3.98 3.34
C PHE A 155 -9.48 3.71 3.70
N SER A 156 -9.77 3.73 4.99
CA SER A 156 -11.11 3.46 5.57
C SER A 156 -11.67 4.61 6.41
N GLY A 157 -10.93 5.72 6.51
CA GLY A 157 -11.30 6.90 7.29
C GLY A 157 -12.44 7.73 6.68
N SER A 158 -12.70 8.90 7.26
CA SER A 158 -13.68 9.85 6.71
C SER A 158 -13.07 10.71 5.60
N LYS A 159 -13.94 11.36 4.80
CA LYS A 159 -13.48 12.33 3.78
C LYS A 159 -12.71 13.50 4.39
N GLU A 160 -13.04 13.93 5.61
CA GLU A 160 -12.33 14.99 6.33
C GLU A 160 -10.90 14.56 6.67
N MET A 161 -10.75 13.31 7.14
CA MET A 161 -9.42 12.72 7.38
C MET A 161 -8.63 12.61 6.08
N ALA A 162 -9.25 12.15 4.99
CA ALA A 162 -8.58 12.07 3.69
C ALA A 162 -8.06 13.44 3.23
N GLN A 163 -8.89 14.49 3.33
CA GLN A 163 -8.50 15.86 3.00
C GLN A 163 -7.33 16.35 3.85
N GLU A 164 -7.26 15.92 5.10
CA GLU A 164 -6.14 16.27 5.97
C GLU A 164 -4.85 15.55 5.58
N ILE A 165 -4.91 14.26 5.30
CA ILE A 165 -3.80 13.47 4.77
C ILE A 165 -3.24 14.12 3.48
N ILE A 166 -4.13 14.59 2.59
CA ILE A 166 -3.72 15.31 1.39
C ILE A 166 -3.02 16.63 1.71
N ARG A 167 -3.52 17.40 2.71
CA ARG A 167 -2.85 18.65 3.15
C ARG A 167 -1.46 18.38 3.75
N LEU A 168 -1.22 17.21 4.34
CA LEU A 168 0.11 16.78 4.78
C LEU A 168 1.03 16.38 3.61
N GLY A 169 0.53 16.37 2.37
CA GLY A 169 1.30 16.05 1.17
C GLY A 169 1.30 14.57 0.78
N MET A 170 0.56 13.74 1.50
CA MET A 170 0.48 12.30 1.28
C MET A 170 -0.57 11.91 0.21
N TYR A 171 -0.62 10.64 -0.11
CA TYR A 171 -1.55 10.02 -1.05
C TYR A 171 -2.52 9.09 -0.32
N ILE A 172 -3.65 8.80 -0.96
CA ILE A 172 -4.68 7.86 -0.50
C ILE A 172 -4.69 6.64 -1.40
N GLY A 173 -4.52 5.46 -0.82
CA GLY A 173 -4.65 4.16 -1.51
C GLY A 173 -6.09 3.65 -1.42
N LEU A 174 -6.67 3.28 -2.57
CA LEU A 174 -7.98 2.65 -2.67
C LEU A 174 -7.88 1.31 -3.39
N ASN A 175 -8.60 0.31 -2.86
CA ASN A 175 -8.54 -1.08 -3.30
C ASN A 175 -9.91 -1.70 -3.58
N GLY A 176 -9.96 -3.02 -3.66
CA GLY A 176 -11.16 -3.80 -3.97
C GLY A 176 -12.38 -3.50 -3.12
N VAL A 177 -12.20 -3.00 -1.89
CA VAL A 177 -13.30 -2.60 -0.99
C VAL A 177 -14.19 -1.54 -1.65
N THR A 178 -13.66 -0.69 -2.51
CA THR A 178 -14.44 0.35 -3.23
C THR A 178 -15.51 -0.21 -4.15
N THR A 179 -15.40 -1.48 -4.52
CA THR A 179 -16.38 -2.16 -5.39
C THR A 179 -17.50 -2.86 -4.62
N PHE A 180 -17.44 -2.87 -3.29
CA PHE A 180 -18.43 -3.57 -2.47
C PHE A 180 -19.72 -2.76 -2.33
N LYS A 181 -20.86 -3.46 -2.11
CA LYS A 181 -22.18 -2.82 -1.99
C LYS A 181 -22.27 -1.74 -0.90
N ASN A 182 -21.44 -1.83 0.13
CA ASN A 182 -21.39 -0.90 1.27
C ASN A 182 -20.20 0.10 1.18
N ALA A 183 -19.60 0.27 0.01
CA ALA A 183 -18.41 1.10 -0.21
C ALA A 183 -18.65 2.63 -0.17
N ARG A 184 -19.81 3.08 0.35
CA ARG A 184 -20.22 4.50 0.34
C ARG A 184 -19.11 5.43 0.83
N LYS A 185 -18.44 5.11 1.95
CA LYS A 185 -17.37 5.96 2.51
C LYS A 185 -16.17 6.10 1.58
N SER A 186 -15.71 4.99 0.99
CA SER A 186 -14.56 5.00 0.06
C SER A 186 -14.86 5.83 -1.19
N LEU A 187 -16.10 5.74 -1.71
CA LEU A 187 -16.55 6.54 -2.86
C LEU A 187 -16.69 8.02 -2.51
N GLU A 188 -17.20 8.36 -1.31
CA GLU A 188 -17.21 9.74 -0.80
C GLU A 188 -15.80 10.30 -0.66
N THR A 189 -14.86 9.49 -0.18
CA THR A 189 -13.44 9.85 -0.09
C THR A 189 -12.88 10.15 -1.49
N ALA A 190 -13.07 9.25 -2.44
CA ALA A 190 -12.55 9.44 -3.81
C ALA A 190 -13.03 10.75 -4.44
N ARG A 191 -14.31 11.12 -4.24
CA ARG A 191 -14.88 12.39 -4.74
C ARG A 191 -14.40 13.63 -3.98
N SER A 192 -13.83 13.48 -2.80
CA SER A 192 -13.46 14.61 -1.91
C SER A 192 -11.99 15.02 -1.99
N ILE A 193 -11.18 14.28 -2.73
CA ILE A 193 -9.74 14.52 -2.87
C ILE A 193 -9.36 14.75 -4.34
N PRO A 194 -8.26 15.47 -4.62
CA PRO A 194 -7.73 15.59 -5.98
C PRO A 194 -7.34 14.21 -6.54
N ILE A 195 -7.71 13.94 -7.78
CA ILE A 195 -7.38 12.68 -8.46
C ILE A 195 -5.85 12.44 -8.54
N GLU A 196 -5.06 13.51 -8.54
CA GLU A 196 -3.60 13.51 -8.51
C GLU A 196 -3.00 13.03 -7.18
N ARG A 197 -3.85 12.77 -6.18
CA ARG A 197 -3.48 12.25 -4.86
C ARG A 197 -4.04 10.87 -4.58
N LEU A 198 -4.68 10.27 -5.57
CA LEU A 198 -5.23 8.92 -5.51
C LEU A 198 -4.24 7.92 -6.11
N VAL A 199 -4.05 6.78 -5.45
CA VAL A 199 -3.37 5.61 -6.00
C VAL A 199 -4.27 4.37 -5.88
N LEU A 200 -4.03 3.38 -6.74
CA LEU A 200 -4.76 2.11 -6.75
C LEU A 200 -3.86 0.99 -6.27
N GLU A 201 -4.45 0.06 -5.55
CA GLU A 201 -3.77 -1.07 -4.96
C GLU A 201 -4.67 -2.30 -4.91
N THR A 202 -4.10 -3.46 -4.67
CA THR A 202 -4.89 -4.69 -4.46
C THR A 202 -4.99 -5.09 -3.01
N ASP A 203 -3.91 -4.94 -2.25
CA ASP A 203 -3.73 -5.62 -0.96
C ASP A 203 -3.78 -7.16 -1.12
N CYS A 204 -3.37 -7.66 -2.30
CA CYS A 204 -3.42 -9.09 -2.60
C CYS A 204 -2.47 -9.90 -1.71
N PRO A 205 -2.90 -11.11 -1.31
CA PRO A 205 -3.98 -11.97 -1.83
C PRO A 205 -5.38 -11.59 -1.35
N TYR A 206 -5.53 -10.57 -0.52
CA TYR A 206 -6.77 -10.17 0.15
C TYR A 206 -7.63 -9.23 -0.71
N LEU A 207 -8.80 -8.87 -0.21
CA LEU A 207 -9.67 -7.78 -0.70
C LEU A 207 -10.03 -7.83 -2.19
N ALA A 208 -10.17 -9.04 -2.76
CA ALA A 208 -10.58 -9.20 -4.17
C ALA A 208 -11.84 -8.38 -4.48
N PRO A 209 -11.83 -7.56 -5.56
CA PRO A 209 -12.95 -6.70 -5.92
C PRO A 209 -14.15 -7.52 -6.43
N THR A 210 -15.35 -6.93 -6.42
CA THR A 210 -16.48 -7.44 -7.19
C THR A 210 -16.15 -7.28 -8.70
N PRO A 211 -16.33 -8.31 -9.59
CA PRO A 211 -17.12 -9.52 -9.37
C PRO A 211 -16.37 -10.74 -8.81
N VAL A 212 -15.06 -10.66 -8.60
CA VAL A 212 -14.23 -11.80 -8.17
C VAL A 212 -14.07 -11.91 -6.65
N ARG A 213 -14.93 -11.26 -5.90
CA ARG A 213 -14.92 -11.28 -4.43
C ARG A 213 -15.04 -12.71 -3.89
N GLY A 214 -14.18 -13.04 -2.91
CA GLY A 214 -14.11 -14.38 -2.30
C GLY A 214 -13.11 -15.33 -2.96
N THR A 215 -12.43 -14.88 -4.02
CA THR A 215 -11.26 -15.57 -4.59
C THR A 215 -9.96 -14.91 -4.12
N ARG A 216 -8.82 -15.54 -4.40
CA ARG A 216 -7.51 -14.92 -4.21
C ARG A 216 -7.37 -13.73 -5.15
N ASN A 217 -6.96 -12.60 -4.62
CA ASN A 217 -6.72 -11.37 -5.38
C ASN A 217 -5.33 -11.38 -6.05
N ASP A 218 -5.17 -10.59 -7.12
CA ASP A 218 -3.88 -10.27 -7.75
C ASP A 218 -3.97 -8.92 -8.48
N SER A 219 -2.83 -8.36 -8.88
CA SER A 219 -2.73 -7.02 -9.48
C SER A 219 -3.54 -6.87 -10.78
N SER A 220 -3.86 -7.95 -11.49
CA SER A 220 -4.69 -7.90 -12.71
C SER A 220 -6.16 -7.55 -12.44
N ASN A 221 -6.57 -7.51 -11.17
CA ASN A 221 -7.93 -7.14 -10.75
C ASN A 221 -8.11 -5.62 -10.51
N ILE A 222 -7.05 -4.81 -10.53
CA ILE A 222 -7.13 -3.34 -10.41
C ILE A 222 -8.11 -2.70 -11.42
N PRO A 223 -8.26 -3.17 -12.67
CA PRO A 223 -9.26 -2.61 -13.57
C PRO A 223 -10.69 -2.60 -13.05
N TYR A 224 -11.12 -3.59 -12.26
CA TYR A 224 -12.45 -3.57 -11.64
C TYR A 224 -12.62 -2.42 -10.66
N ILE A 225 -11.55 -2.07 -9.95
CA ILE A 225 -11.52 -0.92 -9.02
C ILE A 225 -11.59 0.36 -9.84
N ALA A 226 -10.76 0.47 -10.88
CA ALA A 226 -10.72 1.62 -11.78
C ALA A 226 -12.05 1.88 -12.47
N GLU A 227 -12.76 0.84 -12.93
CA GLU A 227 -14.08 0.98 -13.57
C GLU A 227 -15.13 1.58 -12.64
N VAL A 228 -15.11 1.21 -11.34
CA VAL A 228 -16.04 1.76 -10.34
C VAL A 228 -15.68 3.22 -10.03
N LEU A 229 -14.42 3.50 -9.71
CA LEU A 229 -13.95 4.83 -9.33
C LEU A 229 -14.03 5.83 -10.49
N ALA A 230 -13.75 5.41 -11.71
CA ALA A 230 -13.81 6.28 -12.89
C ALA A 230 -15.23 6.84 -13.13
N LYS A 231 -16.28 6.03 -12.91
CA LYS A 231 -17.68 6.49 -12.97
C LYS A 231 -17.97 7.56 -11.93
N GLU A 232 -17.42 7.42 -10.73
CA GLU A 232 -17.60 8.37 -9.62
C GLU A 232 -16.83 9.70 -9.86
N LEU A 233 -15.72 9.63 -10.60
CA LEU A 233 -14.82 10.76 -10.86
C LEU A 233 -15.06 11.43 -12.22
N GLY A 234 -15.94 10.87 -13.07
CA GLY A 234 -16.28 11.44 -14.37
C GLY A 234 -15.18 11.31 -15.43
N VAL A 235 -14.33 10.29 -15.33
CA VAL A 235 -13.26 9.95 -16.28
C VAL A 235 -13.46 8.54 -16.82
N THR A 236 -12.69 8.14 -17.82
CA THR A 236 -12.64 6.74 -18.25
C THR A 236 -11.75 5.90 -17.34
N ALA A 237 -11.97 4.58 -17.28
CA ALA A 237 -11.14 3.71 -16.46
C ALA A 237 -9.67 3.73 -16.89
N GLN A 238 -9.38 3.85 -18.21
CA GLN A 238 -8.00 3.95 -18.69
C GLN A 238 -7.35 5.27 -18.27
N GLU A 239 -8.04 6.40 -18.37
CA GLU A 239 -7.53 7.69 -17.88
C GLU A 239 -7.21 7.62 -16.38
N LEU A 240 -8.08 6.98 -15.57
CA LEU A 240 -7.83 6.81 -14.15
C LEU A 240 -6.58 5.95 -13.90
N LEU A 241 -6.41 4.84 -14.62
CA LEU A 241 -5.21 4.00 -14.52
C LEU A 241 -3.95 4.78 -14.88
N ASP A 242 -4.00 5.58 -15.96
CA ASP A 242 -2.87 6.41 -16.39
C ASP A 242 -2.49 7.45 -15.33
N ILE A 243 -3.47 8.15 -14.75
CA ILE A 243 -3.27 9.15 -13.71
C ILE A 243 -2.71 8.50 -12.43
N THR A 244 -3.33 7.42 -11.97
CA THR A 244 -2.91 6.76 -10.72
C THR A 244 -1.55 6.09 -10.84
N ALA A 245 -1.19 5.56 -12.01
CA ALA A 245 0.17 5.07 -12.28
C ALA A 245 1.20 6.20 -12.22
N GLN A 246 0.90 7.38 -12.76
CA GLN A 246 1.78 8.55 -12.64
C GLN A 246 1.89 9.04 -11.19
N ASN A 247 0.80 9.01 -10.43
CA ASN A 247 0.81 9.34 -9.01
C ASN A 247 1.70 8.38 -8.23
N ALA A 248 1.59 7.07 -8.51
CA ALA A 248 2.42 6.02 -7.92
C ALA A 248 3.92 6.24 -8.25
N LYS A 249 4.24 6.49 -9.52
CA LYS A 249 5.62 6.85 -9.92
C LYS A 249 6.14 8.09 -9.18
N ARG A 250 5.28 9.08 -8.98
CA ARG A 250 5.66 10.32 -8.28
C ARG A 250 5.93 10.09 -6.80
N VAL A 251 5.09 9.33 -6.10
CA VAL A 251 5.28 9.05 -4.67
C VAL A 251 6.48 8.16 -4.43
N TYR A 252 6.71 7.15 -5.28
CA TYR A 252 7.83 6.21 -5.17
C TYR A 252 9.11 6.69 -5.89
N ARG A 253 9.06 7.81 -6.62
CA ARG A 253 10.18 8.41 -7.38
C ARG A 253 10.75 7.48 -8.46
N LEU A 254 9.88 6.82 -9.22
CA LEU A 254 10.17 5.90 -10.33
C LEU A 254 10.02 6.58 -11.69
#